data_82e79a892b64a15425c821273cc7c8b5
#
_entry.id   82e79a892b64a15425c821273cc7c8b5
#
_cell.length_a   1.000
_cell.length_b   1.000
_cell.length_c   1.000
_cell.angle_alpha   90.00
_cell.angle_beta   90.00
_cell.angle_gamma   90.00
#
_symmetry.space_group_name_H-M   'P 1'
#
loop_
_entity.id
_entity.type
_entity.pdbx_description
1 polymer ?
#
loop_
_entity_poly.entity_id
_entity_poly.type
_entity_poly.pdbx_seq_one_letter_code
_entity_poly.pdbx_strand_id
1 'polypeptide(L)'
;PMDEGIIKHYEDFYYTERVAYGKEKVSEKEKIQQERVYRMSLINKMQKSMPIQPSFKHTVELMNIFQGDIKKAIEHIKNNEKITKKSDLDRYKILLECSWNWINNFADDKYIFKVNKSKVKINLSNNQKNALTDLSNVLTNKITAKQLFSEFPKIMDKNELNAKTFFPVIYKLLINKERGPRLAPFIIAIGINNVKKLINQ
;
A
#
# COMPACT_ATOMS: atom_id res chain seq x y z
N PRO A 1 -4.24 1.73 22.04
CA PRO A 1 -4.19 2.77 21.05
C PRO A 1 -5.06 2.39 19.85
N MET A 2 -5.87 3.31 19.33
CA MET A 2 -6.81 3.04 18.24
C MET A 2 -6.15 2.71 16.89
N ASP A 3 -4.88 2.95 16.76
CA ASP A 3 -4.09 2.87 15.52
C ASP A 3 -3.81 1.44 15.03
N GLU A 4 -3.45 0.53 15.90
CA GLU A 4 -3.27 -0.89 15.52
C GLU A 4 -4.58 -1.67 15.60
N GLY A 5 -5.52 -1.21 16.43
CA GLY A 5 -6.83 -1.83 16.59
C GLY A 5 -7.66 -1.85 15.30
N ILE A 6 -7.63 -0.77 14.51
CA ILE A 6 -8.46 -0.70 13.30
C ILE A 6 -8.01 -1.70 12.22
N ILE A 7 -6.70 -1.88 12.03
CA ILE A 7 -6.17 -2.87 11.07
C ILE A 7 -6.63 -4.27 11.47
N LYS A 8 -6.52 -4.59 12.77
CA LYS A 8 -6.97 -5.88 13.31
C LYS A 8 -8.48 -6.09 13.12
N HIS A 9 -9.30 -5.06 13.38
CA HIS A 9 -10.76 -5.16 13.17
C HIS A 9 -11.13 -5.46 11.72
N TYR A 10 -10.43 -4.88 10.74
CA TYR A 10 -10.66 -5.21 9.34
C TYR A 10 -10.24 -6.66 9.01
N GLU A 11 -9.12 -7.12 9.56
CA GLU A 11 -8.67 -8.50 9.38
C GLU A 11 -9.64 -9.51 10.02
N ASP A 12 -10.12 -9.23 11.24
CA ASP A 12 -11.11 -10.05 11.93
C ASP A 12 -12.43 -10.11 11.17
N PHE A 13 -12.90 -8.97 10.63
CA PHE A 13 -14.08 -8.92 9.76
C PHE A 13 -13.88 -9.74 8.49
N TYR A 14 -12.74 -9.63 7.84
CA TYR A 14 -12.42 -10.40 6.64
C TYR A 14 -12.30 -11.90 6.91
N TYR A 15 -11.78 -12.27 8.07
CA TYR A 15 -11.79 -13.67 8.51
C TYR A 15 -13.24 -14.18 8.64
N THR A 16 -14.07 -13.46 9.38
CA THR A 16 -15.49 -13.77 9.56
C THR A 16 -16.21 -13.91 8.20
N GLU A 17 -15.95 -13.01 7.28
CA GLU A 17 -16.47 -13.05 5.90
C GLU A 17 -15.99 -14.31 5.16
N ARG A 18 -14.71 -14.66 5.21
CA ARG A 18 -14.18 -15.87 4.56
C ARG A 18 -14.80 -17.14 5.13
N VAL A 19 -15.00 -17.22 6.45
CA VAL A 19 -15.71 -18.35 7.07
C VAL A 19 -17.14 -18.44 6.55
N ALA A 20 -17.87 -17.32 6.51
CA ALA A 20 -19.24 -17.27 6.04
C ALA A 20 -19.42 -17.70 4.57
N TYR A 21 -18.39 -17.47 3.74
CA TYR A 21 -18.35 -17.92 2.34
C TYR A 21 -17.66 -19.29 2.14
N GLY A 22 -17.33 -20.01 3.22
CA GLY A 22 -16.69 -21.34 3.15
C GLY A 22 -15.29 -21.33 2.57
N LYS A 23 -14.56 -20.22 2.73
CA LYS A 23 -13.17 -20.05 2.26
C LYS A 23 -12.12 -20.35 3.32
N GLU A 24 -12.55 -20.62 4.56
CA GLU A 24 -11.70 -21.02 5.68
C GLU A 24 -12.15 -22.38 6.22
N LYS A 25 -11.19 -23.22 6.62
CA LYS A 25 -11.46 -24.52 7.26
C LYS A 25 -11.52 -24.31 8.76
N VAL A 26 -12.72 -24.38 9.32
CA VAL A 26 -13.00 -24.20 10.75
C VAL A 26 -13.89 -25.31 11.27
N SER A 27 -14.02 -25.44 12.61
CA SER A 27 -14.99 -26.36 13.21
C SER A 27 -16.42 -25.94 12.90
N GLU A 28 -17.38 -26.88 12.90
CA GLU A 28 -18.78 -26.58 12.63
C GLU A 28 -19.36 -25.56 13.65
N LYS A 29 -18.97 -25.66 14.93
CA LYS A 29 -19.36 -24.69 15.95
C LYS A 29 -18.87 -23.27 15.62
N GLU A 30 -17.63 -23.14 15.21
CA GLU A 30 -17.04 -21.86 14.84
C GLU A 30 -17.69 -21.30 13.58
N LYS A 31 -17.94 -22.14 12.58
CA LYS A 31 -18.62 -21.77 11.34
C LYS A 31 -20.00 -21.15 11.62
N ILE A 32 -20.83 -21.82 12.41
CA ILE A 32 -22.17 -21.31 12.78
C ILE A 32 -22.04 -19.96 13.48
N GLN A 33 -21.09 -19.81 14.41
CA GLN A 33 -20.87 -18.55 15.12
C GLN A 33 -20.45 -17.43 14.16
N GLN A 34 -19.46 -17.66 13.32
CA GLN A 34 -18.92 -16.65 12.40
C GLN A 34 -19.94 -16.27 11.31
N GLU A 35 -20.67 -17.24 10.76
CA GLU A 35 -21.77 -16.96 9.83
C GLU A 35 -22.86 -16.07 10.46
N ARG A 36 -23.21 -16.33 11.72
CA ARG A 36 -24.16 -15.49 12.45
C ARG A 36 -23.64 -14.07 12.61
N VAL A 37 -22.40 -13.91 13.07
CA VAL A 37 -21.75 -12.59 13.25
C VAL A 37 -21.72 -11.85 11.91
N TYR A 38 -21.29 -12.51 10.84
CA TYR A 38 -21.26 -11.90 9.51
C TYR A 38 -22.64 -11.42 9.04
N ARG A 39 -23.67 -12.27 9.16
CA ARG A 39 -25.04 -11.90 8.78
C ARG A 39 -25.58 -10.72 9.58
N MET A 40 -25.26 -10.64 10.87
CA MET A 40 -25.66 -9.52 11.74
C MET A 40 -24.92 -8.22 11.42
N SER A 41 -23.72 -8.29 10.84
CA SER A 41 -22.94 -7.12 10.44
C SER A 41 -23.35 -6.52 9.09
N LEU A 42 -24.18 -7.23 8.32
CA LEU A 42 -24.62 -6.78 7.00
C LEU A 42 -25.78 -5.78 7.10
N ILE A 43 -25.64 -4.64 6.43
CA ILE A 43 -26.77 -3.71 6.19
C ILE A 43 -27.69 -4.25 5.09
N ASN A 44 -27.11 -4.93 4.10
CA ASN A 44 -27.83 -5.51 2.96
C ASN A 44 -27.75 -7.04 2.98
N LYS A 45 -28.52 -7.70 2.09
CA LYS A 45 -28.43 -9.16 1.94
C LYS A 45 -27.03 -9.60 1.54
N MET A 46 -26.63 -10.77 2.04
CA MET A 46 -25.38 -11.44 1.66
C MET A 46 -25.30 -11.62 0.14
N GLN A 47 -24.19 -11.26 -0.45
CA GLN A 47 -23.95 -11.40 -1.89
C GLN A 47 -23.77 -12.88 -2.26
N LYS A 48 -24.04 -13.24 -3.53
CA LYS A 48 -23.86 -14.62 -4.03
C LYS A 48 -22.39 -15.07 -4.04
N SER A 49 -21.46 -14.15 -4.23
CA SER A 49 -20.02 -14.42 -4.22
C SER A 49 -19.34 -13.55 -3.16
N MET A 50 -18.29 -14.09 -2.56
CA MET A 50 -17.49 -13.35 -1.58
C MET A 50 -16.93 -12.07 -2.21
N PRO A 51 -17.13 -10.92 -1.57
CA PRO A 51 -16.55 -9.66 -2.02
C PRO A 51 -15.03 -9.69 -1.95
N ILE A 52 -14.37 -8.81 -2.72
CA ILE A 52 -12.93 -8.58 -2.60
C ILE A 52 -12.59 -8.06 -1.19
N GLN A 53 -11.42 -8.40 -0.70
CA GLN A 53 -10.94 -8.00 0.63
C GLN A 53 -9.67 -7.11 0.51
N PRO A 54 -9.81 -5.82 0.17
CA PRO A 54 -8.66 -4.92 0.09
C PRO A 54 -8.04 -4.71 1.47
N SER A 55 -6.72 -4.74 1.55
CA SER A 55 -6.04 -4.42 2.80
C SER A 55 -6.29 -2.95 3.20
N PHE A 56 -6.72 -2.71 4.44
CA PHE A 56 -6.87 -1.35 4.98
C PHE A 56 -5.55 -0.58 4.94
N LYS A 57 -4.44 -1.24 5.25
CA LYS A 57 -3.11 -0.65 5.16
C LYS A 57 -2.79 -0.17 3.73
N HIS A 58 -3.15 -0.97 2.72
CA HIS A 58 -2.95 -0.60 1.33
C HIS A 58 -3.80 0.63 0.94
N THR A 59 -5.06 0.70 1.37
CA THR A 59 -5.90 1.87 1.10
C THR A 59 -5.40 3.13 1.82
N VAL A 60 -4.84 3.01 3.03
CA VAL A 60 -4.14 4.10 3.73
C VAL A 60 -2.92 4.57 2.94
N GLU A 61 -2.12 3.66 2.40
CA GLU A 61 -0.96 4.01 1.56
C GLU A 61 -1.40 4.77 0.31
N LEU A 62 -2.44 4.32 -0.39
CA LEU A 62 -2.99 5.00 -1.56
C LEU A 62 -3.53 6.40 -1.22
N MET A 63 -4.24 6.54 -0.10
CA MET A 63 -4.76 7.84 0.32
C MET A 63 -3.66 8.85 0.67
N ASN A 64 -2.56 8.40 1.25
CA ASN A 64 -1.39 9.26 1.45
C ASN A 64 -0.73 9.65 0.11
N ILE A 65 -0.58 8.70 -0.83
CA ILE A 65 0.01 8.97 -2.16
C ILE A 65 -0.83 9.99 -2.93
N PHE A 66 -2.14 9.78 -2.98
CA PHE A 66 -3.06 10.61 -3.75
C PHE A 66 -3.66 11.77 -2.95
N GLN A 67 -3.23 11.97 -1.69
CA GLN A 67 -3.65 13.08 -0.83
C GLN A 67 -5.17 13.26 -0.77
N GLY A 68 -5.89 12.15 -0.54
CA GLY A 68 -7.35 12.13 -0.44
C GLY A 68 -8.10 12.11 -1.77
N ASP A 69 -7.42 12.13 -2.92
CA ASP A 69 -8.06 12.05 -4.24
C ASP A 69 -8.50 10.61 -4.54
N ILE A 70 -9.72 10.28 -4.11
CA ILE A 70 -10.31 8.95 -4.28
C ILE A 70 -10.44 8.58 -5.76
N LYS A 71 -10.70 9.56 -6.66
CA LYS A 71 -10.83 9.29 -8.09
C LYS A 71 -9.51 8.78 -8.67
N LYS A 72 -8.40 9.43 -8.36
CA LYS A 72 -7.06 8.98 -8.77
C LYS A 72 -6.68 7.64 -8.16
N ALA A 73 -7.02 7.41 -6.89
CA ALA A 73 -6.78 6.11 -6.24
C ALA A 73 -7.55 4.97 -6.93
N ILE A 74 -8.83 5.18 -7.27
CA ILE A 74 -9.64 4.20 -8.02
C ILE A 74 -9.10 3.97 -9.42
N GLU A 75 -8.66 5.03 -10.11
CA GLU A 75 -8.02 4.89 -11.43
C GLU A 75 -6.72 4.07 -11.34
N HIS A 76 -5.90 4.33 -10.33
CA HIS A 76 -4.71 3.53 -10.06
C HIS A 76 -5.04 2.05 -9.83
N ILE A 77 -6.05 1.75 -9.00
CA ILE A 77 -6.51 0.37 -8.73
C ILE A 77 -6.95 -0.32 -10.02
N LYS A 78 -7.75 0.34 -10.86
CA LYS A 78 -8.17 -0.21 -12.16
C LYS A 78 -6.98 -0.56 -13.07
N ASN A 79 -6.03 0.35 -13.17
CA ASN A 79 -4.92 0.22 -14.12
C ASN A 79 -3.84 -0.75 -13.66
N ASN A 80 -3.52 -0.77 -12.36
CA ASN A 80 -2.39 -1.53 -11.82
C ASN A 80 -2.82 -2.85 -11.16
N GLU A 81 -3.98 -2.88 -10.52
CA GLU A 81 -4.50 -4.10 -9.87
C GLU A 81 -5.50 -4.85 -10.75
N LYS A 82 -5.84 -4.28 -11.92
CA LYS A 82 -6.77 -4.86 -12.92
C LYS A 82 -8.15 -5.19 -12.35
N ILE A 83 -8.60 -4.42 -11.37
CA ILE A 83 -9.91 -4.56 -10.75
C ILE A 83 -10.90 -3.70 -11.52
N THR A 84 -11.85 -4.34 -12.19
CA THR A 84 -12.82 -3.65 -13.08
C THR A 84 -14.28 -3.88 -12.67
N LYS A 85 -14.53 -4.90 -11.84
CA LYS A 85 -15.90 -5.21 -11.40
C LYS A 85 -16.43 -4.09 -10.51
N LYS A 86 -17.62 -3.58 -10.83
CA LYS A 86 -18.22 -2.43 -10.16
C LYS A 86 -18.35 -2.64 -8.64
N SER A 87 -18.86 -3.80 -8.19
CA SER A 87 -19.01 -4.09 -6.76
C SER A 87 -17.69 -4.05 -5.99
N ASP A 88 -16.58 -4.46 -6.63
CA ASP A 88 -15.27 -4.47 -6.02
C ASP A 88 -14.71 -3.04 -5.93
N LEU A 89 -14.94 -2.24 -6.97
CA LEU A 89 -14.57 -0.82 -6.96
C LEU A 89 -15.39 -0.01 -5.95
N ASP A 90 -16.68 -0.31 -5.79
CA ASP A 90 -17.54 0.31 -4.79
C ASP A 90 -17.02 0.00 -3.36
N ARG A 91 -16.57 -1.25 -3.11
CA ARG A 91 -15.95 -1.63 -1.84
C ARG A 91 -14.61 -0.92 -1.60
N TYR A 92 -13.76 -0.82 -2.62
CA TYR A 92 -12.54 -0.02 -2.53
C TYR A 92 -12.84 1.45 -2.21
N LYS A 93 -13.83 2.04 -2.85
CA LYS A 93 -14.21 3.43 -2.62
C LYS A 93 -14.57 3.67 -1.15
N ILE A 94 -15.41 2.82 -0.56
CA ILE A 94 -15.78 2.91 0.87
C ILE A 94 -14.52 2.82 1.75
N LEU A 95 -13.63 1.87 1.48
CA LEU A 95 -12.40 1.71 2.27
C LEU A 95 -11.43 2.88 2.11
N LEU A 96 -11.32 3.48 0.92
CA LEU A 96 -10.53 4.67 0.68
C LEU A 96 -11.08 5.87 1.45
N GLU A 97 -12.41 6.05 1.47
CA GLU A 97 -13.08 7.09 2.27
C GLU A 97 -12.81 6.89 3.77
N CYS A 98 -12.97 5.65 4.28
CA CYS A 98 -12.64 5.30 5.66
C CYS A 98 -11.16 5.55 5.98
N SER A 99 -10.25 5.15 5.09
CA SER A 99 -8.82 5.34 5.27
C SER A 99 -8.43 6.81 5.31
N TRP A 100 -9.03 7.64 4.45
CA TRP A 100 -8.76 9.07 4.45
C TRP A 100 -9.29 9.77 5.71
N ASN A 101 -10.49 9.39 6.15
CA ASN A 101 -11.03 9.87 7.42
C ASN A 101 -10.14 9.45 8.61
N TRP A 102 -9.66 8.22 8.62
CA TRP A 102 -8.75 7.73 9.67
C TRP A 102 -7.42 8.49 9.68
N ILE A 103 -6.81 8.73 8.50
CA ILE A 103 -5.57 9.51 8.36
C ILE A 103 -5.71 10.90 8.97
N ASN A 104 -6.84 11.58 8.72
CA ASN A 104 -7.01 12.96 9.14
C ASN A 104 -7.39 13.14 10.61
N ASN A 105 -7.96 12.12 11.25
CA ASN A 105 -8.56 12.29 12.58
C ASN A 105 -7.96 11.39 13.66
N PHE A 106 -7.32 10.27 13.29
CA PHE A 106 -6.98 9.23 14.27
C PHE A 106 -5.59 8.60 14.07
N ALA A 107 -4.95 8.77 12.91
CA ALA A 107 -3.70 8.10 12.61
C ALA A 107 -2.52 8.76 13.32
N ASP A 108 -1.61 7.95 13.85
CA ASP A 108 -0.32 8.43 14.32
C ASP A 108 0.53 8.93 13.14
N ASP A 109 1.45 9.85 13.42
CA ASP A 109 2.38 10.43 12.45
C ASP A 109 3.17 9.40 11.64
N LYS A 110 3.41 8.20 12.22
CA LYS A 110 4.11 7.10 11.54
C LYS A 110 3.36 6.58 10.30
N TYR A 111 2.03 6.76 10.26
CA TYR A 111 1.17 6.35 9.13
C TYR A 111 0.91 7.46 8.11
N ILE A 112 1.25 8.71 8.45
CA ILE A 112 0.94 9.89 7.64
C ILE A 112 2.19 10.27 6.85
N PHE A 113 2.08 10.39 5.52
CA PHE A 113 3.16 10.89 4.68
C PHE A 113 2.61 11.63 3.45
N LYS A 114 3.47 12.42 2.83
CA LYS A 114 3.17 13.08 1.55
C LYS A 114 4.32 12.82 0.59
N VAL A 115 3.99 12.46 -0.64
CA VAL A 115 5.00 12.34 -1.70
C VAL A 115 5.54 13.72 -2.03
N ASN A 116 6.85 13.86 -2.07
CA ASN A 116 7.51 15.12 -2.41
C ASN A 116 7.13 15.56 -3.83
N LYS A 117 6.87 16.84 -4.01
CA LYS A 117 6.52 17.42 -5.32
C LYS A 117 7.76 17.85 -6.12
N SER A 118 8.86 18.06 -5.43
CA SER A 118 10.14 18.51 -5.99
C SER A 118 11.29 17.76 -5.34
N LYS A 119 12.47 17.86 -5.95
CA LYS A 119 13.70 17.28 -5.42
C LYS A 119 14.03 17.85 -4.05
N VAL A 120 14.42 16.99 -3.13
CA VAL A 120 14.91 17.35 -1.80
C VAL A 120 16.44 17.26 -1.83
N LYS A 121 17.12 18.33 -1.46
CA LYS A 121 18.57 18.31 -1.33
C LYS A 121 18.95 17.58 -0.05
N ILE A 122 19.70 16.50 -0.19
CA ILE A 122 20.29 15.73 0.91
C ILE A 122 21.76 15.47 0.61
N ASN A 123 22.56 15.36 1.65
CA ASN A 123 23.97 14.99 1.50
C ASN A 123 24.05 13.49 1.22
N LEU A 124 24.61 13.14 0.07
CA LEU A 124 24.75 11.76 -0.41
C LEU A 124 26.24 11.41 -0.56
N SER A 125 26.62 10.22 -0.13
CA SER A 125 27.91 9.65 -0.50
C SER A 125 27.94 9.29 -2.00
N ASN A 126 29.13 9.09 -2.55
CA ASN A 126 29.29 8.67 -3.95
C ASN A 126 28.57 7.32 -4.21
N ASN A 127 28.69 6.37 -3.28
CA ASN A 127 28.02 5.07 -3.37
C ASN A 127 26.49 5.23 -3.40
N GLN A 128 25.93 6.14 -2.60
CA GLN A 128 24.50 6.44 -2.61
C GLN A 128 24.05 7.09 -3.92
N LYS A 129 24.82 8.02 -4.49
CA LYS A 129 24.52 8.62 -5.81
C LYS A 129 24.52 7.58 -6.91
N ASN A 130 25.53 6.71 -6.93
CA ASN A 130 25.63 5.63 -7.89
C ASN A 130 24.45 4.66 -7.76
N ALA A 131 24.06 4.29 -6.53
CA ALA A 131 22.92 3.43 -6.28
C ALA A 131 21.58 4.05 -6.73
N LEU A 132 21.38 5.37 -6.57
CA LEU A 132 20.21 6.07 -7.10
C LEU A 132 20.19 6.09 -8.63
N THR A 133 21.36 6.23 -9.26
CA THR A 133 21.49 6.13 -10.72
C THR A 133 21.16 4.72 -11.21
N ASP A 134 21.69 3.68 -10.56
CA ASP A 134 21.37 2.28 -10.88
C ASP A 134 19.87 2.01 -10.68
N LEU A 135 19.30 2.49 -9.58
CA LEU A 135 17.84 2.39 -9.34
C LEU A 135 17.06 3.08 -10.47
N SER A 136 17.43 4.29 -10.85
CA SER A 136 16.78 5.00 -11.96
C SER A 136 16.85 4.24 -13.28
N ASN A 137 17.96 3.55 -13.55
CA ASN A 137 18.16 2.77 -14.78
C ASN A 137 17.25 1.54 -14.85
N VAL A 138 17.04 0.83 -13.73
CA VAL A 138 16.16 -0.35 -13.68
C VAL A 138 14.66 0.01 -13.67
N LEU A 139 14.31 1.24 -13.31
CA LEU A 139 12.94 1.70 -13.32
C LEU A 139 12.43 1.90 -14.75
N THR A 140 11.68 0.95 -15.26
CA THR A 140 10.99 1.01 -16.55
C THR A 140 9.47 0.97 -16.38
N ASN A 141 8.71 1.48 -17.34
CA ASN A 141 7.23 1.48 -17.28
C ASN A 141 6.61 0.06 -17.24
N LYS A 142 7.41 -0.97 -17.53
CA LYS A 142 6.97 -2.38 -17.55
C LYS A 142 7.42 -3.15 -16.31
N ILE A 143 8.25 -2.57 -15.43
CA ILE A 143 8.76 -3.26 -14.25
C ILE A 143 7.64 -3.55 -13.26
N THR A 144 7.58 -4.77 -12.78
CA THR A 144 6.66 -5.16 -11.70
C THR A 144 7.28 -4.93 -10.32
N ALA A 145 6.45 -4.81 -9.28
CA ALA A 145 6.95 -4.68 -7.90
C ALA A 145 7.83 -5.87 -7.49
N LYS A 146 7.52 -7.10 -7.95
CA LYS A 146 8.34 -8.30 -7.67
C LYS A 146 9.72 -8.21 -8.33
N GLN A 147 9.78 -7.80 -9.60
CA GLN A 147 11.05 -7.62 -10.31
C GLN A 147 11.87 -6.50 -9.67
N LEU A 148 11.25 -5.35 -9.37
CA LEU A 148 11.93 -4.25 -8.72
C LEU A 148 12.49 -4.65 -7.34
N PHE A 149 11.74 -5.42 -6.56
CA PHE A 149 12.21 -5.92 -5.27
C PHE A 149 13.48 -6.78 -5.40
N SER A 150 13.58 -7.60 -6.46
CA SER A 150 14.77 -8.43 -6.71
C SER A 150 16.00 -7.64 -7.20
N GLU A 151 15.83 -6.40 -7.65
CA GLU A 151 16.95 -5.52 -8.03
C GLU A 151 17.60 -4.83 -6.82
N PHE A 152 16.90 -4.61 -5.73
CA PHE A 152 17.45 -3.90 -4.57
C PHE A 152 18.72 -4.54 -4.00
N PRO A 153 18.78 -5.86 -3.74
CA PRO A 153 20.03 -6.49 -3.29
C PRO A 153 21.19 -6.27 -4.26
N LYS A 154 20.97 -6.44 -5.57
CA LYS A 154 21.99 -6.25 -6.60
C LYS A 154 22.55 -4.82 -6.62
N ILE A 155 21.64 -3.82 -6.49
CA ILE A 155 22.03 -2.41 -6.43
C ILE A 155 22.85 -2.14 -5.15
N MET A 156 22.43 -2.68 -4.02
CA MET A 156 23.14 -2.51 -2.75
C MET A 156 24.53 -3.14 -2.80
N ASP A 157 24.62 -4.39 -3.26
CA ASP A 157 25.90 -5.13 -3.35
C ASP A 157 26.87 -4.43 -4.31
N LYS A 158 26.40 -4.02 -5.50
CA LYS A 158 27.22 -3.30 -6.49
C LYS A 158 27.80 -1.99 -5.95
N ASN A 159 27.06 -1.31 -5.08
CA ASN A 159 27.43 0.01 -4.56
C ASN A 159 27.95 -0.03 -3.10
N GLU A 160 28.27 -1.21 -2.58
CA GLU A 160 28.77 -1.41 -1.21
C GLU A 160 27.87 -0.78 -0.14
N LEU A 161 26.56 -0.85 -0.33
CA LEU A 161 25.54 -0.34 0.58
C LEU A 161 24.83 -1.49 1.30
N ASN A 162 24.31 -1.19 2.47
CA ASN A 162 23.41 -2.08 3.19
C ASN A 162 21.99 -1.46 3.28
N ALA A 163 21.04 -2.23 3.77
CA ALA A 163 19.64 -1.80 3.88
C ALA A 163 19.47 -0.53 4.72
N LYS A 164 20.32 -0.33 5.76
CA LYS A 164 20.23 0.84 6.66
C LYS A 164 20.77 2.12 6.00
N THR A 165 21.59 2.00 4.98
CA THR A 165 22.17 3.15 4.26
C THR A 165 21.50 3.41 2.92
N PHE A 166 20.82 2.41 2.34
CA PHE A 166 20.12 2.50 1.05
C PHE A 166 18.67 2.98 1.18
N PHE A 167 17.82 2.26 1.94
CA PHE A 167 16.40 2.58 1.99
C PHE A 167 16.05 3.95 2.59
N PRO A 168 16.68 4.42 3.69
CA PRO A 168 16.36 5.73 4.24
C PRO A 168 16.60 6.88 3.26
N VAL A 169 17.63 6.77 2.42
CA VAL A 169 17.92 7.78 1.38
C VAL A 169 16.73 7.90 0.41
N ILE A 170 16.24 6.78 -0.06
CA ILE A 170 15.10 6.77 -1.01
C ILE A 170 13.85 7.32 -0.35
N TYR A 171 13.53 6.92 0.88
CA TYR A 171 12.37 7.46 1.59
C TYR A 171 12.49 8.95 1.87
N LYS A 172 13.69 9.46 2.21
CA LYS A 172 13.91 10.91 2.35
C LYS A 172 13.62 11.65 1.05
N LEU A 173 14.07 11.13 -0.08
CA LEU A 173 13.83 11.73 -1.39
C LEU A 173 12.36 11.66 -1.82
N LEU A 174 11.63 10.60 -1.45
CA LEU A 174 10.24 10.40 -1.86
C LEU A 174 9.24 11.06 -0.93
N ILE A 175 9.44 10.99 0.39
CA ILE A 175 8.44 11.38 1.41
C ILE A 175 9.02 12.14 2.62
N ASN A 176 10.27 12.54 2.57
CA ASN A 176 10.98 13.23 3.65
C ASN A 176 10.96 12.47 5.01
N LYS A 177 10.95 11.13 4.96
CA LYS A 177 11.02 10.24 6.13
C LYS A 177 12.15 9.23 5.96
N GLU A 178 12.57 8.58 7.05
CA GLU A 178 13.59 7.52 6.99
C GLU A 178 13.00 6.13 6.72
N ARG A 179 11.69 5.99 6.89
CA ARG A 179 10.93 4.76 6.70
C ARG A 179 9.59 5.05 6.04
N GLY A 180 9.01 4.04 5.39
CA GLY A 180 7.72 4.17 4.72
C GLY A 180 7.14 2.80 4.34
N PRO A 181 6.16 2.76 3.43
CA PRO A 181 5.58 1.55 2.87
C PRO A 181 6.63 0.63 2.25
N ARG A 182 6.27 -0.62 1.91
CA ARG A 182 7.16 -1.51 1.14
C ARG A 182 7.60 -0.83 -0.15
N LEU A 183 8.91 -0.63 -0.32
CA LEU A 183 9.45 0.30 -1.32
C LEU A 183 9.06 -0.05 -2.76
N ALA A 184 9.14 -1.32 -3.17
CA ALA A 184 8.86 -1.69 -4.56
C ALA A 184 7.40 -1.41 -4.99
N PRO A 185 6.35 -1.86 -4.29
CA PRO A 185 4.98 -1.48 -4.62
C PRO A 185 4.73 0.03 -4.45
N PHE A 186 5.39 0.68 -3.49
CA PHE A 186 5.29 2.11 -3.27
C PHE A 186 5.80 2.93 -4.46
N ILE A 187 6.96 2.58 -5.02
CA ILE A 187 7.49 3.19 -6.24
C ILE A 187 6.51 3.05 -7.41
N ILE A 188 5.92 1.87 -7.58
CA ILE A 188 4.93 1.65 -8.65
C ILE A 188 3.69 2.53 -8.43
N ALA A 189 3.22 2.65 -7.20
CA ALA A 189 2.05 3.46 -6.87
C ALA A 189 2.27 4.97 -7.08
N ILE A 190 3.46 5.49 -6.74
CA ILE A 190 3.84 6.90 -7.04
C ILE A 190 3.95 7.13 -8.55
N GLY A 191 4.33 6.11 -9.31
CA GLY A 191 4.58 6.17 -10.74
C GLY A 191 6.06 6.41 -11.08
N ILE A 192 6.57 5.59 -12.00
CA ILE A 192 8.00 5.52 -12.37
C ILE A 192 8.58 6.89 -12.72
N ASN A 193 7.89 7.66 -13.56
CA ASN A 193 8.38 8.96 -14.02
C ASN A 193 8.50 9.97 -12.86
N ASN A 194 7.55 9.95 -11.92
CA ASN A 194 7.60 10.81 -10.74
C ASN A 194 8.76 10.42 -9.82
N VAL A 195 8.96 9.11 -9.59
CA VAL A 195 10.07 8.62 -8.78
C VAL A 195 11.41 8.99 -9.40
N LYS A 196 11.61 8.75 -10.71
CA LYS A 196 12.84 9.16 -11.41
C LYS A 196 13.12 10.66 -11.25
N LYS A 197 12.09 11.50 -11.38
CA LYS A 197 12.21 12.94 -11.20
C LYS A 197 12.69 13.34 -9.80
N LEU A 198 12.30 12.58 -8.77
CA LEU A 198 12.65 12.87 -7.38
C LEU A 198 14.04 12.32 -6.97
N ILE A 199 14.43 11.15 -7.50
CA ILE A 199 15.68 10.48 -7.12
C ILE A 199 16.90 10.90 -7.96
N ASN A 200 16.72 11.39 -9.19
CA ASN A 200 17.82 11.89 -10.02
C ASN A 200 18.32 13.22 -9.44
N GLN A 201 19.37 13.15 -8.65
CA GLN A 201 20.02 14.29 -7.98
C GLN A 201 20.94 15.07 -8.94
#